data_76916fcc8b4b014d6a822ba611b2b3bc
#
_entry.id   76916fcc8b4b014d6a822ba611b2b3bc
#
_cell.length_a   1.000
_cell.length_b   1.000
_cell.length_c   1.000
_cell.angle_alpha   90.00
_cell.angle_beta   90.00
_cell.angle_gamma   90.00
#
_symmetry.space_group_name_H-M   'P 1'
#
loop_
_entity.id
_entity.type
_entity.pdbx_description
1 polymer ?
#
loop_
_entity_poly.entity_id
_entity_poly.type
_entity_poly.pdbx_seq_one_letter_code
_entity_poly.pdbx_strand_id
1 'polypeptide(L)'
;MAESITYFSIDVEASGPVPGLFNMVSLGAVPVHHDEDGQWKPRSEEFYVEIKPAFEGFETEAMEIHKLTKEHLDANGVDTKEAMEQLNAWTLDQAQKTRAVFVGHNAPFDWMNVAYYFAYAGLKNPYGYNALDTKALAMGKLDLHWLDTNKERLAELLPNLPALDTEQVHNAVYDARYQAILLCELLNRPK
;
A
#
# COMPACT_ATOMS: atom_id res chain seq x y z
N MET A 1 10.40 26.73 -5.65
CA MET A 1 10.23 25.93 -4.42
C MET A 1 9.99 24.49 -4.89
N ALA A 2 10.60 23.50 -4.26
CA ALA A 2 10.28 22.11 -4.57
C ALA A 2 8.81 21.86 -4.25
N GLU A 3 8.12 21.09 -5.10
CA GLU A 3 6.73 20.69 -4.88
C GLU A 3 6.68 19.87 -3.59
N SER A 4 5.79 20.22 -2.65
CA SER A 4 5.60 19.43 -1.43
C SER A 4 4.87 18.15 -1.75
N ILE A 5 5.25 17.04 -1.10
CA ILE A 5 4.70 15.71 -1.33
C ILE A 5 4.14 15.12 -0.05
N THR A 6 3.10 14.29 -0.20
CA THR A 6 2.63 13.33 0.81
C THR A 6 2.78 11.95 0.21
N TYR A 7 3.50 11.07 0.88
CA TYR A 7 3.56 9.66 0.51
C TYR A 7 2.33 8.92 1.04
N PHE A 8 1.84 7.99 0.26
CA PHE A 8 0.76 7.08 0.65
C PHE A 8 1.31 5.66 0.58
N SER A 9 1.57 5.09 1.73
CA SER A 9 1.92 3.68 1.84
C SER A 9 0.67 2.86 1.61
N ILE A 10 0.66 2.05 0.57
CA ILE A 10 -0.50 1.27 0.13
C ILE A 10 -0.10 -0.18 -0.01
N ASP A 11 -0.96 -1.04 0.53
CA ASP A 11 -0.87 -2.48 0.41
C ASP A 11 -2.22 -3.03 -0.06
N VAL A 12 -2.20 -4.06 -0.91
CA VAL A 12 -3.41 -4.69 -1.42
C VAL A 12 -3.37 -6.20 -1.22
N GLU A 13 -4.54 -6.78 -0.93
CA GLU A 13 -4.75 -8.21 -1.04
C GLU A 13 -5.49 -8.52 -2.34
N ALA A 14 -5.11 -9.59 -2.99
CA ALA A 14 -5.70 -9.97 -4.28
C ALA A 14 -5.99 -11.46 -4.36
N SER A 15 -7.00 -11.83 -5.14
CA SER A 15 -7.37 -13.23 -5.40
C SER A 15 -6.47 -13.94 -6.41
N GLY A 16 -5.38 -13.28 -6.83
CA GLY A 16 -4.39 -13.81 -7.76
C GLY A 16 -3.51 -12.70 -8.36
N PRO A 17 -2.55 -13.04 -9.25
CA PRO A 17 -1.42 -12.17 -9.55
C PRO A 17 -1.70 -11.02 -10.54
N VAL A 18 -2.79 -11.05 -11.29
CA VAL A 18 -3.03 -10.10 -12.40
C VAL A 18 -4.42 -9.48 -12.30
N PRO A 19 -4.54 -8.14 -12.11
CA PRO A 19 -5.84 -7.48 -12.07
C PRO A 19 -6.59 -7.60 -13.40
N GLY A 20 -7.90 -7.73 -13.32
CA GLY A 20 -8.78 -7.95 -14.48
C GLY A 20 -8.98 -9.42 -14.85
N LEU A 21 -8.03 -10.31 -14.52
CA LEU A 21 -8.24 -11.75 -14.45
C LEU A 21 -8.62 -12.15 -13.01
N PHE A 22 -8.00 -11.54 -12.05
CA PHE A 22 -8.21 -11.72 -10.61
C PHE A 22 -8.68 -10.43 -9.95
N ASN A 23 -9.10 -10.51 -8.71
CA ASN A 23 -9.67 -9.40 -7.97
C ASN A 23 -8.66 -8.79 -7.00
N MET A 24 -8.62 -7.47 -6.89
CA MET A 24 -8.17 -6.81 -5.69
C MET A 24 -9.30 -6.93 -4.67
N VAL A 25 -9.05 -7.60 -3.54
CA VAL A 25 -10.08 -7.96 -2.56
C VAL A 25 -10.10 -7.04 -1.33
N SER A 26 -8.96 -6.46 -0.99
CA SER A 26 -8.89 -5.37 -0.01
C SER A 26 -7.74 -4.42 -0.31
N LEU A 27 -7.82 -3.22 0.27
CA LEU A 27 -6.80 -2.19 0.18
C LEU A 27 -6.68 -1.46 1.51
N GLY A 28 -5.44 -1.32 1.98
CA GLY A 28 -5.05 -0.47 3.09
C GLY A 28 -4.16 0.67 2.64
N ALA A 29 -4.30 1.85 3.25
CA ALA A 29 -3.45 3.00 2.96
C ALA A 29 -3.17 3.86 4.20
N VAL A 30 -1.93 4.36 4.30
CA VAL A 30 -1.46 5.22 5.39
C VAL A 30 -0.67 6.40 4.82
N PRO A 31 -1.04 7.65 5.15
CA PRO A 31 -0.30 8.81 4.69
C PRO A 31 0.99 9.00 5.50
N VAL A 32 2.03 9.47 4.83
CA VAL A 32 3.33 9.82 5.44
C VAL A 32 3.70 11.24 5.04
N HIS A 33 4.08 12.05 5.99
CA HIS A 33 4.38 13.46 5.82
C HIS A 33 5.59 13.89 6.67
N HIS A 34 6.09 15.09 6.44
CA HIS A 34 7.03 15.73 7.37
C HIS A 34 6.28 16.24 8.61
N ASP A 35 6.86 16.02 9.78
CA ASP A 35 6.45 16.71 11.00
C ASP A 35 7.08 18.13 11.08
N GLU A 36 6.85 18.81 12.20
CA GLU A 36 7.38 20.15 12.46
C GLU A 36 8.91 20.19 12.53
N ASP A 37 9.55 19.07 12.89
CA ASP A 37 11.01 18.91 12.95
C ASP A 37 11.62 18.50 11.59
N GLY A 38 10.78 18.37 10.56
CA GLY A 38 11.18 17.94 9.21
C GLY A 38 11.49 16.45 9.09
N GLN A 39 11.04 15.63 10.08
CA GLN A 39 11.16 14.19 10.02
C GLN A 39 9.93 13.57 9.35
N TRP A 40 10.15 12.53 8.55
CA TRP A 40 9.07 11.74 7.97
C TRP A 40 8.39 10.90 9.05
N LYS A 41 7.06 11.01 9.13
CA LYS A 41 6.24 10.23 10.08
C LYS A 41 4.95 9.75 9.42
N PRO A 42 4.49 8.53 9.75
CA PRO A 42 3.16 8.09 9.35
C PRO A 42 2.11 8.88 10.15
N ARG A 43 1.03 9.25 9.51
CA ARG A 43 -0.15 9.81 10.22
C ARG A 43 -0.91 8.72 10.96
N SER A 44 -1.78 9.14 11.88
CA SER A 44 -2.71 8.23 12.60
C SER A 44 -3.86 7.75 11.70
N GLU A 45 -4.24 8.56 10.71
CA GLU A 45 -5.32 8.28 9.78
C GLU A 45 -4.95 7.09 8.89
N GLU A 46 -5.91 6.19 8.73
CA GLU A 46 -5.81 5.00 7.91
C GLU A 46 -7.03 4.90 7.00
N PHE A 47 -6.83 4.32 5.84
CA PHE A 47 -7.90 3.91 4.96
C PHE A 47 -7.89 2.39 4.85
N TYR A 48 -9.06 1.78 4.91
CA TYR A 48 -9.25 0.37 4.63
C TYR A 48 -10.58 0.14 3.93
N VAL A 49 -10.57 -0.72 2.93
CA VAL A 49 -11.77 -1.14 2.23
C VAL A 49 -11.64 -2.59 1.76
N GLU A 50 -12.70 -3.37 1.94
CA GLU A 50 -12.87 -4.65 1.27
C GLU A 50 -13.72 -4.45 0.02
N ILE A 51 -13.33 -5.08 -1.09
CA ILE A 51 -13.90 -4.81 -2.40
C ILE A 51 -14.64 -6.04 -2.89
N LYS A 52 -15.87 -5.82 -3.33
CA LYS A 52 -16.69 -6.86 -3.93
C LYS A 52 -16.05 -7.37 -5.22
N PRO A 53 -15.92 -8.69 -5.41
CA PRO A 53 -15.31 -9.26 -6.60
C PRO A 53 -16.02 -8.82 -7.89
N ALA A 54 -15.24 -8.39 -8.87
CA ALA A 54 -15.70 -7.98 -10.19
C ALA A 54 -15.28 -8.95 -11.31
N PHE A 55 -14.39 -9.89 -11.00
CA PHE A 55 -13.83 -10.86 -11.94
C PHE A 55 -13.96 -12.27 -11.40
N GLU A 56 -13.93 -13.26 -12.31
CA GLU A 56 -14.17 -14.67 -11.98
C GLU A 56 -12.95 -15.39 -11.35
N GLY A 57 -11.73 -14.80 -11.46
CA GLY A 57 -10.50 -15.47 -11.06
C GLY A 57 -10.27 -15.45 -9.55
N PHE A 58 -10.05 -16.67 -8.98
CA PHE A 58 -9.67 -16.87 -7.59
C PHE A 58 -8.66 -18.03 -7.51
N GLU A 59 -7.45 -17.74 -7.03
CA GLU A 59 -6.46 -18.75 -6.71
C GLU A 59 -6.58 -19.16 -5.24
N THR A 60 -6.71 -20.47 -4.98
CA THR A 60 -6.86 -20.99 -3.62
C THR A 60 -5.74 -20.52 -2.70
N GLU A 61 -4.49 -20.59 -3.18
CA GLU A 61 -3.30 -20.18 -2.43
C GLU A 61 -3.34 -18.69 -2.03
N ALA A 62 -3.78 -17.81 -2.94
CA ALA A 62 -3.93 -16.40 -2.64
C ALA A 62 -5.01 -16.16 -1.56
N MET A 63 -6.15 -16.84 -1.70
CA MET A 63 -7.27 -16.72 -0.74
C MET A 63 -6.92 -17.24 0.66
N GLU A 64 -6.07 -18.25 0.76
CA GLU A 64 -5.59 -18.80 2.04
C GLU A 64 -4.65 -17.82 2.77
N ILE A 65 -3.93 -16.98 2.04
CA ILE A 65 -2.99 -16.00 2.59
C ILE A 65 -3.74 -14.91 3.36
N HIS A 66 -4.66 -14.19 2.72
CA HIS A 66 -5.37 -13.07 3.36
C HIS A 66 -6.68 -13.48 4.05
N LYS A 67 -7.15 -14.71 3.89
CA LYS A 67 -8.31 -15.31 4.57
C LYS A 67 -9.67 -14.64 4.29
N LEU A 68 -9.76 -13.72 3.34
CA LEU A 68 -11.02 -13.12 2.90
C LEU A 68 -11.71 -14.06 1.92
N THR A 69 -12.84 -14.65 2.32
CA THR A 69 -13.56 -15.59 1.45
C THR A 69 -14.41 -14.86 0.41
N LYS A 70 -14.68 -15.53 -0.72
CA LYS A 70 -15.56 -14.96 -1.76
C LYS A 70 -16.94 -14.63 -1.21
N GLU A 71 -17.51 -15.51 -0.39
CA GLU A 71 -18.82 -15.33 0.23
C GLU A 71 -18.86 -14.10 1.15
N HIS A 72 -17.77 -13.88 1.92
CA HIS A 72 -17.64 -12.70 2.76
C HIS A 72 -17.60 -11.41 1.90
N LEU A 73 -16.78 -11.41 0.86
CA LEU A 73 -16.61 -10.27 -0.04
C LEU A 73 -17.88 -9.95 -0.84
N ASP A 74 -18.62 -10.98 -1.28
CA ASP A 74 -19.91 -10.81 -1.96
C ASP A 74 -20.97 -10.18 -1.05
N ALA A 75 -20.93 -10.49 0.25
CA ALA A 75 -21.90 -10.01 1.24
C ALA A 75 -21.53 -8.62 1.81
N ASN A 76 -20.25 -8.33 2.02
CA ASN A 76 -19.79 -7.19 2.79
C ASN A 76 -18.89 -6.23 1.99
N GLY A 77 -18.31 -6.68 0.88
CA GLY A 77 -17.42 -5.86 0.05
C GLY A 77 -18.15 -4.68 -0.58
N VAL A 78 -17.44 -3.57 -0.69
CA VAL A 78 -17.89 -2.35 -1.37
C VAL A 78 -17.77 -2.53 -2.89
N ASP A 79 -18.71 -1.99 -3.66
CA ASP A 79 -18.61 -1.97 -5.13
C ASP A 79 -17.29 -1.32 -5.58
N THR A 80 -16.67 -1.88 -6.61
CA THR A 80 -15.36 -1.43 -7.10
C THR A 80 -15.31 0.08 -7.36
N LYS A 81 -16.34 0.63 -8.01
CA LYS A 81 -16.36 2.07 -8.33
C LYS A 81 -16.45 2.91 -7.06
N GLU A 82 -17.34 2.54 -6.15
CA GLU A 82 -17.53 3.21 -4.88
C GLU A 82 -16.26 3.15 -4.02
N ALA A 83 -15.60 1.99 -3.92
CA ALA A 83 -14.34 1.82 -3.20
C ALA A 83 -13.25 2.75 -3.74
N MET A 84 -13.12 2.86 -5.06
CA MET A 84 -12.13 3.74 -5.69
C MET A 84 -12.50 5.22 -5.58
N GLU A 85 -13.78 5.59 -5.57
CA GLU A 85 -14.25 6.94 -5.26
C GLU A 85 -13.92 7.33 -3.82
N GLN A 86 -14.15 6.43 -2.86
CA GLN A 86 -13.78 6.62 -1.44
C GLN A 86 -12.27 6.80 -1.27
N LEU A 87 -11.45 5.93 -1.88
CA LEU A 87 -9.98 6.05 -1.85
C LEU A 87 -9.52 7.37 -2.46
N ASN A 88 -10.08 7.77 -3.61
CA ASN A 88 -9.73 9.02 -4.27
C ASN A 88 -10.05 10.23 -3.38
N ALA A 89 -11.25 10.30 -2.83
CA ALA A 89 -11.69 11.39 -1.96
C ALA A 89 -10.80 11.49 -0.70
N TRP A 90 -10.53 10.35 -0.05
CA TRP A 90 -9.67 10.29 1.12
C TRP A 90 -8.22 10.69 0.79
N THR A 91 -7.67 10.22 -0.34
CA THR A 91 -6.32 10.59 -0.77
C THR A 91 -6.18 12.10 -0.99
N LEU A 92 -7.16 12.71 -1.66
CA LEU A 92 -7.15 14.16 -1.93
C LEU A 92 -7.29 14.98 -0.64
N ASP A 93 -8.11 14.53 0.30
CA ASP A 93 -8.25 15.15 1.62
C ASP A 93 -6.93 15.07 2.40
N GLN A 94 -6.29 13.91 2.46
CA GLN A 94 -5.02 13.72 3.16
C GLN A 94 -3.85 14.43 2.48
N ALA A 95 -3.81 14.49 1.16
CA ALA A 95 -2.79 15.20 0.40
C ALA A 95 -2.95 16.72 0.49
N GLN A 96 -4.18 17.22 0.61
CA GLN A 96 -4.47 18.66 0.59
C GLN A 96 -3.86 19.38 -0.62
N LYS A 97 -2.80 20.17 -0.41
CA LYS A 97 -2.09 20.95 -1.44
C LYS A 97 -0.79 20.30 -1.91
N THR A 98 -0.48 19.13 -1.40
CA THR A 98 0.74 18.40 -1.77
C THR A 98 0.45 17.41 -2.91
N ARG A 99 1.50 16.95 -3.55
CA ARG A 99 1.40 15.87 -4.53
C ARG A 99 1.32 14.52 -3.82
N ALA A 100 0.29 13.73 -4.12
CA ALA A 100 0.20 12.35 -3.66
C ALA A 100 1.21 11.47 -4.41
N VAL A 101 2.00 10.69 -3.67
CA VAL A 101 2.97 9.73 -4.21
C VAL A 101 2.67 8.35 -3.65
N PHE A 102 2.43 7.39 -4.53
CA PHE A 102 2.21 5.98 -4.18
C PHE A 102 3.50 5.34 -3.65
N VAL A 103 3.40 4.56 -2.59
CA VAL A 103 4.50 3.76 -2.03
C VAL A 103 4.00 2.35 -1.73
N GLY A 104 4.80 1.34 -2.08
CA GLY A 104 4.55 -0.06 -1.74
C GLY A 104 5.84 -0.80 -1.40
N HIS A 105 5.73 -1.97 -0.80
CA HIS A 105 6.84 -2.91 -0.59
C HIS A 105 6.75 -4.03 -1.63
N ASN A 106 7.56 -3.98 -2.68
CA ASN A 106 7.34 -4.62 -3.97
C ASN A 106 6.22 -3.92 -4.74
N ALA A 107 6.30 -2.60 -4.78
CA ALA A 107 5.30 -1.69 -5.32
C ALA A 107 4.72 -2.05 -6.72
N PRO A 108 5.42 -2.76 -7.63
CA PRO A 108 4.82 -3.18 -8.90
C PRO A 108 3.52 -3.97 -8.75
N PHE A 109 3.39 -4.80 -7.72
CA PHE A 109 2.17 -5.59 -7.48
C PHE A 109 1.00 -4.70 -7.03
N ASP A 110 1.20 -3.93 -5.97
CA ASP A 110 0.15 -3.05 -5.42
C ASP A 110 -0.23 -1.96 -6.41
N TRP A 111 0.78 -1.34 -7.02
CA TRP A 111 0.60 -0.30 -8.02
C TRP A 111 -0.22 -0.78 -9.22
N MET A 112 0.08 -1.95 -9.77
CA MET A 112 -0.64 -2.51 -10.91
C MET A 112 -2.13 -2.69 -10.59
N ASN A 113 -2.46 -3.23 -9.41
CA ASN A 113 -3.82 -3.43 -8.95
C ASN A 113 -4.56 -2.10 -8.81
N VAL A 114 -4.00 -1.15 -8.07
CA VAL A 114 -4.62 0.16 -7.83
C VAL A 114 -4.79 0.95 -9.12
N ALA A 115 -3.77 0.99 -9.99
CA ALA A 115 -3.85 1.69 -11.27
C ALA A 115 -4.92 1.09 -12.20
N TYR A 116 -5.00 -0.24 -12.26
CA TYR A 116 -6.03 -0.94 -13.02
C TYR A 116 -7.44 -0.61 -12.50
N TYR A 117 -7.66 -0.67 -11.18
CA TYR A 117 -8.96 -0.43 -10.57
C TYR A 117 -9.43 1.02 -10.73
N PHE A 118 -8.55 2.02 -10.66
CA PHE A 118 -8.89 3.39 -11.01
C PHE A 118 -9.35 3.51 -12.48
N ALA A 119 -8.62 2.87 -13.40
CA ALA A 119 -8.99 2.88 -14.81
C ALA A 119 -10.31 2.12 -15.07
N TYR A 120 -10.51 0.97 -14.43
CA TYR A 120 -11.75 0.18 -14.53
C TYR A 120 -12.96 0.94 -13.97
N ALA A 121 -12.79 1.68 -12.88
CA ALA A 121 -13.82 2.56 -12.31
C ALA A 121 -14.07 3.82 -13.15
N GLY A 122 -13.28 4.10 -14.19
CA GLY A 122 -13.37 5.31 -15.01
C GLY A 122 -12.91 6.57 -14.28
N LEU A 123 -12.04 6.43 -13.26
CA LEU A 123 -11.54 7.52 -12.42
C LEU A 123 -10.09 7.87 -12.76
N LYS A 124 -9.73 9.13 -12.54
CA LYS A 124 -8.33 9.56 -12.62
C LYS A 124 -7.58 9.09 -11.38
N ASN A 125 -6.46 8.39 -11.58
CA ASN A 125 -5.58 7.96 -10.50
C ASN A 125 -4.88 9.19 -9.85
N PRO A 126 -5.10 9.48 -8.55
CA PRO A 126 -4.51 10.63 -7.87
C PRO A 126 -2.99 10.54 -7.71
N TYR A 127 -2.43 9.32 -7.76
CA TYR A 127 -0.99 9.07 -7.62
C TYR A 127 -0.21 9.24 -8.94
N GLY A 128 -0.88 9.45 -10.07
CA GLY A 128 -0.26 9.59 -11.40
C GLY A 128 0.22 8.24 -11.97
N TYR A 129 1.48 8.15 -12.45
CA TYR A 129 2.01 6.99 -13.16
C TYR A 129 3.22 6.36 -12.48
N ASN A 130 3.64 6.86 -11.32
CA ASN A 130 4.86 6.42 -10.64
C ASN A 130 4.56 5.91 -9.25
N ALA A 131 5.34 4.92 -8.83
CA ALA A 131 5.34 4.43 -7.46
C ALA A 131 6.76 4.42 -6.91
N LEU A 132 6.92 4.66 -5.62
CA LEU A 132 8.15 4.43 -4.88
C LEU A 132 8.12 3.01 -4.31
N ASP A 133 9.13 2.22 -4.63
CA ASP A 133 9.31 0.88 -4.08
C ASP A 133 10.26 0.91 -2.88
N THR A 134 9.78 0.50 -1.71
CA THR A 134 10.58 0.48 -0.48
C THR A 134 11.67 -0.60 -0.51
N LYS A 135 11.53 -1.69 -1.28
CA LYS A 135 12.60 -2.69 -1.48
C LYS A 135 13.77 -2.06 -2.24
N ALA A 136 13.48 -1.39 -3.35
CA ALA A 136 14.49 -0.70 -4.14
C ALA A 136 15.15 0.45 -3.35
N LEU A 137 14.36 1.19 -2.55
CA LEU A 137 14.88 2.23 -1.67
C LEU A 137 15.79 1.64 -0.58
N ALA A 138 15.40 0.53 0.06
CA ALA A 138 16.20 -0.15 1.08
C ALA A 138 17.51 -0.68 0.49
N MET A 139 17.47 -1.29 -0.70
CA MET A 139 18.66 -1.75 -1.41
C MET A 139 19.68 -0.60 -1.59
N GLY A 140 19.21 0.57 -2.06
CA GLY A 140 20.08 1.72 -2.27
C GLY A 140 20.54 2.43 -0.99
N LYS A 141 19.70 2.49 0.05
CA LYS A 141 20.00 3.19 1.32
C LYS A 141 20.89 2.36 2.26
N LEU A 142 20.78 1.04 2.23
CA LEU A 142 21.44 0.12 3.17
C LEU A 142 22.53 -0.72 2.50
N ASP A 143 22.77 -0.51 1.21
CA ASP A 143 23.72 -1.30 0.39
C ASP A 143 23.46 -2.81 0.48
N LEU A 144 22.17 -3.21 0.32
CA LEU A 144 21.73 -4.58 0.44
C LEU A 144 21.61 -5.27 -0.91
N HIS A 145 21.75 -6.59 -0.91
CA HIS A 145 21.31 -7.41 -2.03
C HIS A 145 19.78 -7.43 -2.11
N TRP A 146 19.22 -7.56 -3.31
CA TRP A 146 17.75 -7.57 -3.52
C TRP A 146 17.01 -8.59 -2.65
N LEU A 147 17.56 -9.79 -2.47
CA LEU A 147 16.96 -10.84 -1.66
C LEU A 147 16.94 -10.54 -0.15
N ASP A 148 17.78 -9.60 0.31
CA ASP A 148 17.85 -9.16 1.71
C ASP A 148 16.92 -7.97 2.02
N THR A 149 16.01 -7.61 1.10
CA THR A 149 15.07 -6.51 1.27
C THR A 149 13.67 -6.96 1.69
N ASN A 150 13.50 -8.17 2.20
CA ASN A 150 12.23 -8.63 2.78
C ASN A 150 11.97 -7.98 4.15
N LYS A 151 10.71 -7.97 4.59
CA LYS A 151 10.28 -7.29 5.83
C LYS A 151 11.01 -7.83 7.07
N GLU A 152 11.23 -9.14 7.15
CA GLU A 152 11.91 -9.82 8.27
C GLU A 152 13.36 -9.34 8.39
N ARG A 153 14.10 -9.35 7.28
CA ARG A 153 15.50 -8.91 7.27
C ARG A 153 15.63 -7.42 7.58
N LEU A 154 14.73 -6.60 7.06
CA LEU A 154 14.71 -5.17 7.35
C LEU A 154 14.38 -4.88 8.81
N ALA A 155 13.52 -5.68 9.46
CA ALA A 155 13.24 -5.57 10.90
C ALA A 155 14.47 -5.83 11.76
N GLU A 156 15.37 -6.73 11.34
CA GLU A 156 16.64 -6.97 12.03
C GLU A 156 17.64 -5.80 11.89
N LEU A 157 17.60 -5.09 10.75
CA LEU A 157 18.57 -4.05 10.40
C LEU A 157 18.14 -2.63 10.84
N LEU A 158 16.87 -2.42 11.06
CA LEU A 158 16.27 -1.12 11.35
C LEU A 158 15.71 -1.10 12.78
N PRO A 159 16.43 -0.47 13.73
CA PRO A 159 16.14 -0.62 15.17
C PRO A 159 14.80 -0.03 15.61
N ASN A 160 14.23 0.90 14.83
CA ASN A 160 12.93 1.51 15.16
C ASN A 160 11.78 0.86 14.36
N LEU A 161 12.07 -0.11 13.50
CA LEU A 161 11.04 -0.89 12.83
C LEU A 161 10.48 -1.93 13.84
N PRO A 162 9.16 -1.97 14.08
CA PRO A 162 8.60 -2.94 15.01
C PRO A 162 8.80 -4.37 14.51
N ALA A 163 8.82 -5.34 15.42
CA ALA A 163 8.74 -6.73 15.04
C ALA A 163 7.43 -7.01 14.29
N LEU A 164 7.49 -7.86 13.26
CA LEU A 164 6.29 -8.26 12.53
C LEU A 164 5.35 -9.06 13.44
N ASP A 165 4.09 -8.66 13.48
CA ASP A 165 3.03 -9.46 14.08
C ASP A 165 2.51 -10.45 13.03
N THR A 166 2.93 -11.71 13.16
CA THR A 166 2.62 -12.78 12.20
C THR A 166 1.13 -13.13 12.14
N GLU A 167 0.32 -12.71 13.13
CA GLU A 167 -1.13 -12.90 13.09
C GLU A 167 -1.84 -11.84 12.25
N GLN A 168 -1.22 -10.67 12.08
CA GLN A 168 -1.76 -9.54 11.34
C GLN A 168 -1.17 -9.36 9.94
N VAL A 169 -0.06 -10.01 9.64
CA VAL A 169 0.51 -10.03 8.28
C VAL A 169 -0.54 -10.54 7.29
N HIS A 170 -0.58 -9.94 6.10
CA HIS A 170 -1.63 -10.11 5.08
C HIS A 170 -3.01 -9.53 5.47
N ASN A 171 -2.99 -8.54 6.36
CA ASN A 171 -4.07 -7.58 6.50
C ASN A 171 -3.59 -6.26 5.85
N ALA A 172 -4.27 -5.82 4.80
CA ALA A 172 -3.80 -4.71 3.96
C ALA A 172 -3.53 -3.41 4.75
N VAL A 173 -4.32 -3.06 5.77
CA VAL A 173 -4.06 -1.85 6.56
C VAL A 173 -2.91 -2.03 7.53
N TYR A 174 -2.73 -3.21 8.12
CA TYR A 174 -1.56 -3.51 8.94
C TYR A 174 -0.27 -3.44 8.12
N ASP A 175 -0.27 -4.09 6.94
CA ASP A 175 0.88 -4.09 6.05
C ASP A 175 1.20 -2.70 5.51
N ALA A 176 0.20 -1.90 5.15
CA ALA A 176 0.37 -0.50 4.77
C ALA A 176 0.97 0.34 5.92
N ARG A 177 0.54 0.12 7.17
CA ARG A 177 1.10 0.79 8.37
C ARG A 177 2.56 0.41 8.59
N TYR A 178 2.87 -0.89 8.51
CA TYR A 178 4.23 -1.39 8.66
C TYR A 178 5.16 -0.79 7.58
N GLN A 179 4.73 -0.77 6.33
CA GLN A 179 5.47 -0.18 5.21
C GLN A 179 5.67 1.34 5.37
N ALA A 180 4.68 2.05 5.94
CA ALA A 180 4.80 3.47 6.23
C ALA A 180 5.91 3.75 7.26
N ILE A 181 6.00 2.94 8.32
CA ILE A 181 7.08 3.03 9.32
C ILE A 181 8.44 2.71 8.67
N LEU A 182 8.52 1.64 7.88
CA LEU A 182 9.72 1.28 7.12
C LEU A 182 10.17 2.43 6.19
N LEU A 183 9.25 3.04 5.46
CA LEU A 183 9.55 4.19 4.62
C LEU A 183 10.16 5.33 5.42
N CYS A 184 9.58 5.68 6.58
CA CYS A 184 10.08 6.73 7.46
C CYS A 184 11.50 6.44 7.95
N GLU A 185 11.76 5.20 8.40
CA GLU A 185 13.09 4.78 8.81
C GLU A 185 14.13 4.97 7.70
N LEU A 186 13.77 4.60 6.46
CA LEU A 186 14.67 4.76 5.31
C LEU A 186 14.88 6.22 4.92
N LEU A 187 13.83 7.06 4.93
CA LEU A 187 13.91 8.46 4.52
C LEU A 187 14.63 9.34 5.55
N ASN A 188 14.46 9.06 6.85
CA ASN A 188 15.09 9.83 7.94
C ASN A 188 16.58 9.47 8.15
N ARG A 189 17.09 8.41 7.54
CA ARG A 189 18.52 8.07 7.61
C ARG A 189 19.36 9.11 6.86
N PRO A 190 20.51 9.51 7.40
CA PRO A 190 21.46 10.35 6.68
C PRO A 190 21.84 9.76 5.32
N LYS A 191 22.22 10.65 4.40
CA LYS A 191 22.76 10.24 3.09
C LYS A 191 24.16 9.67 3.23
#